data_229a6311569e3098dfd4c13a736e2114
#
_entry.id   229a6311569e3098dfd4c13a736e2114
#
_cell.length_a   1.000
_cell.length_b   1.000
_cell.length_c   1.000
_cell.angle_alpha   90.00
_cell.angle_beta   90.00
_cell.angle_gamma   90.00
#
_symmetry.space_group_name_H-M   'P 1'
#
loop_
_entity.id
_entity.type
_entity.pdbx_description
1 polymer ?
#
loop_
_entity_poly.entity_id
_entity_poly.type
_entity_poly.pdbx_seq_one_letter_code
_entity_poly.pdbx_strand_id
1 'polypeptide(L)'
;MLGFKEKPIIISVGGSLLVPGDKVDSLFLRHLNDFIRRHVAKGKRFFLVTGGGKIARSYRDAGKEVVGDISDEDLDWIAIHATRLNAHLLRTIFQDIAHPRTIENYDRRLINWREPVVIGAGWKPGWSTDYDAVKLAQDYGGNLIINLSNIDWVYDKDPRTSHDAKPIKKLTWEEMEELVGTKWKPGINAPFDPVATQLAKRLGITVIVTNGKDFHNLEKILEGESFKGTVIMPYRIDASFYDREYYMGKKGAYRIAPVGSLYNRIIQALANWYRAFLIKIFLNPKTSLDVGCGTGRLVKYLRMLGVDAYGVELSNDVLELAEPASKPYLRQGDIGRLPYEENQFDLVLTFDVLEHVERSKIKKAIEETVRVSRKHILHKIYTKENLWINLFHSRDFSHISVFDRKYWQRLFHELPHVSVLRSSFFKLPSFIETIFLLKKTS
;
A
#
# COMPACT_ATOMS: atom_id res chain seq x y z
N MET A 1 -26.96 8.50 -0.80
CA MET A 1 -25.90 7.47 -0.89
C MET A 1 -25.34 7.23 0.52
N LEU A 2 -25.62 6.09 1.12
CA LEU A 2 -25.00 5.70 2.39
C LEU A 2 -23.54 5.30 2.06
N GLY A 3 -22.60 6.22 2.28
CA GLY A 3 -21.18 6.01 2.04
C GLY A 3 -20.61 5.01 3.03
N PHE A 4 -20.14 3.88 2.55
CA PHE A 4 -19.39 2.93 3.36
C PHE A 4 -18.07 3.55 3.82
N LYS A 5 -17.79 3.53 5.11
CA LYS A 5 -16.61 4.15 5.73
C LYS A 5 -15.28 3.48 5.39
N GLU A 6 -15.25 2.23 4.93
CA GLU A 6 -14.03 1.50 4.54
C GLU A 6 -14.19 0.80 3.19
N LYS A 7 -13.13 0.81 2.38
CA LYS A 7 -13.06 0.07 1.11
C LYS A 7 -12.97 -1.43 1.40
N PRO A 8 -13.58 -2.29 0.57
CA PRO A 8 -13.50 -3.73 0.75
C PRO A 8 -12.06 -4.25 0.55
N ILE A 9 -11.69 -5.24 1.33
CA ILE A 9 -10.45 -6.01 1.17
C ILE A 9 -10.71 -7.10 0.15
N ILE A 10 -9.90 -7.16 -0.90
CA ILE A 10 -10.06 -8.15 -1.96
C ILE A 10 -9.05 -9.28 -1.73
N ILE A 11 -9.55 -10.50 -1.63
CA ILE A 11 -8.75 -11.70 -1.41
C ILE A 11 -9.02 -12.67 -2.57
N SER A 12 -7.99 -12.96 -3.37
CA SER A 12 -7.99 -14.09 -4.31
C SER A 12 -7.62 -15.34 -3.51
N VAL A 13 -8.56 -16.28 -3.40
CA VAL A 13 -8.37 -17.54 -2.67
C VAL A 13 -7.97 -18.62 -3.68
N GLY A 14 -6.69 -18.97 -3.70
CA GLY A 14 -6.18 -19.98 -4.62
C GLY A 14 -6.94 -21.31 -4.52
N GLY A 15 -7.35 -21.85 -5.64
CA GLY A 15 -8.13 -23.08 -5.66
C GLY A 15 -7.41 -24.29 -5.06
N SER A 16 -6.07 -24.29 -5.05
CA SER A 16 -5.26 -25.32 -4.39
C SER A 16 -5.33 -25.27 -2.85
N LEU A 17 -5.82 -24.18 -2.27
CA LEU A 17 -6.11 -24.09 -0.84
C LEU A 17 -7.47 -24.68 -0.50
N LEU A 18 -8.45 -24.51 -1.40
CA LEU A 18 -9.81 -25.03 -1.25
C LEU A 18 -9.86 -26.54 -1.53
N VAL A 19 -9.22 -26.94 -2.63
CA VAL A 19 -9.19 -28.33 -3.11
C VAL A 19 -7.76 -28.70 -3.51
N PRO A 20 -6.91 -29.03 -2.53
CA PRO A 20 -5.49 -29.36 -2.77
C PRO A 20 -5.32 -30.72 -3.46
N GLY A 21 -6.17 -31.67 -3.17
CA GLY A 21 -6.24 -33.02 -3.73
C GLY A 21 -7.63 -33.38 -4.21
N ASP A 22 -8.06 -34.59 -3.96
CA ASP A 22 -9.36 -35.11 -4.40
C ASP A 22 -10.51 -34.69 -3.46
N LYS A 23 -10.20 -34.08 -2.33
CA LYS A 23 -11.17 -33.64 -1.33
C LYS A 23 -11.03 -32.14 -1.04
N VAL A 24 -12.16 -31.54 -0.70
CA VAL A 24 -12.21 -30.17 -0.17
C VAL A 24 -11.49 -30.12 1.17
N ASP A 25 -10.63 -29.12 1.39
CA ASP A 25 -9.93 -28.88 2.66
C ASP A 25 -10.86 -28.17 3.65
N SER A 26 -11.65 -28.96 4.37
CA SER A 26 -12.61 -28.44 5.35
C SER A 26 -11.94 -27.76 6.55
N LEU A 27 -10.67 -28.11 6.86
CA LEU A 27 -9.92 -27.47 7.93
C LEU A 27 -9.50 -26.04 7.52
N PHE A 28 -8.96 -25.88 6.30
CA PHE A 28 -8.68 -24.56 5.73
C PHE A 28 -9.94 -23.70 5.69
N LEU A 29 -11.07 -24.24 5.22
CA LEU A 29 -12.33 -23.52 5.17
C LEU A 29 -12.82 -23.07 6.54
N ARG A 30 -12.64 -23.87 7.58
CA ARG A 30 -12.97 -23.52 8.98
C ARG A 30 -12.13 -22.35 9.44
N HIS A 31 -10.80 -22.39 9.25
CA HIS A 31 -9.92 -21.30 9.63
C HIS A 31 -10.22 -20.02 8.84
N LEU A 32 -10.51 -20.13 7.53
CA LEU A 32 -10.92 -18.98 6.73
C LEU A 32 -12.23 -18.36 7.23
N ASN A 33 -13.21 -19.21 7.56
CA ASN A 33 -14.49 -18.77 8.12
C ASN A 33 -14.29 -18.00 9.42
N ASP A 34 -13.51 -18.54 10.35
CA ASP A 34 -13.22 -17.90 11.63
C ASP A 34 -12.47 -16.59 11.47
N PHE A 35 -11.49 -16.56 10.56
CA PHE A 35 -10.71 -15.37 10.25
C PHE A 35 -11.60 -14.24 9.70
N ILE A 36 -12.37 -14.51 8.66
CA ILE A 36 -13.25 -13.52 8.03
C ILE A 36 -14.28 -12.99 9.02
N ARG A 37 -14.92 -13.87 9.81
CA ARG A 37 -15.93 -13.44 10.82
C ARG A 37 -15.35 -12.54 11.89
N ARG A 38 -14.14 -12.84 12.41
CA ARG A 38 -13.47 -11.95 13.37
C ARG A 38 -13.23 -10.56 12.82
N HIS A 39 -12.85 -10.46 11.55
CA HIS A 39 -12.61 -9.17 10.90
C HIS A 39 -13.89 -8.45 10.49
N VAL A 40 -14.92 -9.16 10.11
CA VAL A 40 -16.27 -8.61 9.88
C VAL A 40 -16.83 -8.01 11.18
N ALA A 41 -16.66 -8.67 12.31
CA ALA A 41 -17.03 -8.14 13.64
C ALA A 41 -16.27 -6.85 13.99
N LYS A 42 -15.05 -6.65 13.45
CA LYS A 42 -14.27 -5.40 13.55
C LYS A 42 -14.67 -4.35 12.48
N GLY A 43 -15.74 -4.57 11.70
CA GLY A 43 -16.25 -3.66 10.68
C GLY A 43 -15.58 -3.78 9.31
N LYS A 44 -14.70 -4.76 9.08
CA LYS A 44 -14.07 -5.00 7.77
C LYS A 44 -15.05 -5.61 6.78
N ARG A 45 -14.81 -5.37 5.49
CA ARG A 45 -15.61 -5.92 4.38
C ARG A 45 -14.69 -6.62 3.39
N PHE A 46 -15.19 -7.73 2.82
CA PHE A 46 -14.38 -8.60 1.97
C PHE A 46 -15.04 -8.92 0.64
N PHE A 47 -14.24 -8.92 -0.42
CA PHE A 47 -14.52 -9.65 -1.64
C PHE A 47 -13.59 -10.85 -1.70
N LEU A 48 -14.17 -12.06 -1.77
CA LEU A 48 -13.41 -13.31 -1.87
C LEU A 48 -13.62 -13.90 -3.28
N VAL A 49 -12.55 -14.03 -4.03
CA VAL A 49 -12.59 -14.65 -5.38
C VAL A 49 -11.95 -16.00 -5.32
N THR A 50 -12.63 -17.05 -5.83
CA THR A 50 -12.19 -18.43 -5.67
C THR A 50 -11.58 -19.02 -6.94
N GLY A 51 -10.44 -19.69 -6.81
CA GLY A 51 -9.86 -20.52 -7.87
C GLY A 51 -10.51 -21.92 -7.99
N GLY A 52 -10.27 -22.60 -9.10
CA GLY A 52 -10.87 -23.91 -9.41
C GLY A 52 -10.20 -25.12 -8.71
N GLY A 53 -8.92 -25.02 -8.36
CA GLY A 53 -8.17 -26.06 -7.64
C GLY A 53 -7.93 -27.34 -8.42
N LYS A 54 -7.79 -28.47 -7.71
CA LYS A 54 -7.55 -29.79 -8.31
C LYS A 54 -8.76 -30.24 -9.14
N ILE A 55 -9.99 -29.87 -8.76
CA ILE A 55 -11.20 -30.20 -9.52
C ILE A 55 -11.07 -29.70 -10.95
N ALA A 56 -10.75 -28.42 -11.16
CA ALA A 56 -10.58 -27.85 -12.49
C ALA A 56 -9.52 -28.61 -13.32
N ARG A 57 -8.43 -28.99 -12.70
CA ARG A 57 -7.35 -29.74 -13.36
C ARG A 57 -7.83 -31.13 -13.75
N SER A 58 -8.42 -31.90 -12.82
CA SER A 58 -8.90 -33.27 -13.08
C SER A 58 -9.92 -33.32 -14.18
N TYR A 59 -10.88 -32.39 -14.23
CA TYR A 59 -11.89 -32.32 -15.27
C TYR A 59 -11.30 -31.93 -16.63
N ARG A 60 -10.36 -31.01 -16.69
CA ARG A 60 -9.65 -30.66 -17.93
C ARG A 60 -8.82 -31.85 -18.46
N ASP A 61 -8.10 -32.53 -17.54
CA ASP A 61 -7.29 -33.69 -17.90
C ASP A 61 -8.15 -34.83 -18.45
N ALA A 62 -9.29 -35.14 -17.80
CA ALA A 62 -10.27 -36.12 -18.28
C ALA A 62 -10.84 -35.73 -19.67
N GLY A 63 -11.20 -34.44 -19.85
CA GLY A 63 -11.65 -33.96 -21.15
C GLY A 63 -10.61 -34.18 -22.25
N LYS A 64 -9.35 -33.83 -21.98
CA LYS A 64 -8.24 -34.05 -22.93
C LYS A 64 -7.99 -35.54 -23.23
N GLU A 65 -8.10 -36.39 -22.21
CA GLU A 65 -7.94 -37.84 -22.39
C GLU A 65 -8.98 -38.43 -23.30
N VAL A 66 -10.24 -37.96 -23.22
CA VAL A 66 -11.35 -38.49 -23.99
C VAL A 66 -11.39 -37.93 -25.42
N VAL A 67 -11.20 -36.60 -25.58
CA VAL A 67 -11.40 -35.95 -26.89
C VAL A 67 -10.08 -35.80 -27.65
N GLY A 68 -8.95 -35.70 -26.95
CA GLY A 68 -7.61 -35.45 -27.50
C GLY A 68 -7.36 -33.96 -27.78
N ASP A 69 -8.01 -33.38 -28.77
CA ASP A 69 -7.87 -31.96 -29.13
C ASP A 69 -9.08 -31.17 -28.65
N ILE A 70 -8.89 -30.46 -27.52
CA ILE A 70 -9.88 -29.58 -26.92
C ILE A 70 -9.41 -28.15 -27.07
N SER A 71 -10.30 -27.21 -27.42
CA SER A 71 -10.02 -25.80 -27.50
C SER A 71 -9.65 -25.23 -26.14
N ASP A 72 -8.76 -24.20 -26.13
CA ASP A 72 -8.44 -23.46 -24.92
C ASP A 72 -9.69 -22.83 -24.28
N GLU A 73 -10.65 -22.41 -25.07
CA GLU A 73 -11.92 -21.87 -24.61
C GLU A 73 -12.74 -22.91 -23.81
N ASP A 74 -12.87 -24.14 -24.30
CA ASP A 74 -13.58 -25.20 -23.58
C ASP A 74 -12.86 -25.61 -22.29
N LEU A 75 -11.52 -25.64 -22.32
CA LEU A 75 -10.71 -25.89 -21.11
C LEU A 75 -10.90 -24.81 -20.05
N ASP A 76 -11.04 -23.56 -20.49
CA ASP A 76 -11.32 -22.44 -19.58
C ASP A 76 -12.75 -22.55 -19.02
N TRP A 77 -13.75 -22.90 -19.84
CA TRP A 77 -15.11 -23.09 -19.34
C TRP A 77 -15.21 -24.17 -18.26
N ILE A 78 -14.52 -25.30 -18.43
CA ILE A 78 -14.43 -26.34 -17.39
C ILE A 78 -13.86 -25.76 -16.10
N ALA A 79 -12.77 -25.00 -16.19
CA ALA A 79 -12.14 -24.38 -15.03
C ALA A 79 -13.04 -23.31 -14.37
N ILE A 80 -13.75 -22.50 -15.17
CA ILE A 80 -14.70 -21.51 -14.70
C ILE A 80 -15.81 -22.15 -13.86
N HIS A 81 -16.41 -23.24 -14.35
CA HIS A 81 -17.44 -23.96 -13.59
C HIS A 81 -16.91 -24.53 -12.27
N ALA A 82 -15.67 -25.01 -12.24
CA ALA A 82 -15.05 -25.43 -10.98
C ALA A 82 -14.87 -24.27 -9.99
N THR A 83 -14.52 -23.07 -10.48
CA THR A 83 -14.44 -21.88 -9.62
C THR A 83 -15.82 -21.51 -9.08
N ARG A 84 -16.88 -21.58 -9.89
CA ARG A 84 -18.27 -21.27 -9.48
C ARG A 84 -18.77 -22.24 -8.43
N LEU A 85 -18.44 -23.52 -8.53
CA LEU A 85 -18.75 -24.51 -7.50
C LEU A 85 -18.09 -24.14 -6.16
N ASN A 86 -16.80 -23.80 -6.17
CA ASN A 86 -16.06 -23.36 -5.00
C ASN A 86 -16.61 -22.05 -4.41
N ALA A 87 -16.99 -21.11 -5.27
CA ALA A 87 -17.59 -19.85 -4.86
C ALA A 87 -18.95 -20.07 -4.17
N HIS A 88 -19.76 -20.98 -4.69
CA HIS A 88 -21.04 -21.31 -4.10
C HIS A 88 -20.87 -22.00 -2.73
N LEU A 89 -19.85 -22.85 -2.57
CA LEU A 89 -19.48 -23.43 -1.28
C LEU A 89 -19.12 -22.34 -0.25
N LEU A 90 -18.24 -21.38 -0.61
CA LEU A 90 -17.91 -20.27 0.28
C LEU A 90 -19.14 -19.42 0.59
N ARG A 91 -19.96 -19.09 -0.40
CA ARG A 91 -21.22 -18.37 -0.17
C ARG A 91 -22.14 -19.09 0.81
N THR A 92 -22.21 -20.42 0.75
CA THR A 92 -23.00 -21.24 1.69
C THR A 92 -22.42 -21.22 3.10
N ILE A 93 -21.08 -21.26 3.23
CA ILE A 93 -20.39 -21.14 4.54
C ILE A 93 -20.66 -19.78 5.21
N PHE A 94 -20.72 -18.72 4.42
CA PHE A 94 -20.98 -17.35 4.88
C PHE A 94 -22.43 -16.89 4.69
N GLN A 95 -23.40 -17.81 4.56
CA GLN A 95 -24.79 -17.51 4.15
C GLN A 95 -25.49 -16.39 4.92
N ASP A 96 -25.13 -16.21 6.19
CA ASP A 96 -25.68 -15.22 7.11
C ASP A 96 -25.05 -13.82 6.98
N ILE A 97 -23.86 -13.73 6.38
CA ILE A 97 -23.09 -12.47 6.23
C ILE A 97 -22.67 -12.18 4.80
N ALA A 98 -22.87 -13.12 3.87
CA ALA A 98 -22.49 -12.94 2.48
C ALA A 98 -23.68 -12.47 1.62
N HIS A 99 -23.36 -11.69 0.59
CA HIS A 99 -24.32 -11.35 -0.45
C HIS A 99 -24.96 -12.63 -1.04
N PRO A 100 -26.29 -12.68 -1.25
CA PRO A 100 -27.00 -13.89 -1.62
C PRO A 100 -26.61 -14.48 -3.00
N ARG A 101 -26.00 -13.66 -3.86
CA ARG A 101 -25.55 -14.10 -5.19
C ARG A 101 -24.04 -13.98 -5.29
N THR A 102 -23.40 -14.97 -5.94
CA THR A 102 -22.01 -14.90 -6.36
C THR A 102 -21.86 -13.94 -7.56
N ILE A 103 -20.70 -13.24 -7.64
CA ILE A 103 -20.36 -12.45 -8.83
C ILE A 103 -19.74 -13.41 -9.85
N GLU A 104 -20.39 -13.54 -10.99
CA GLU A 104 -19.97 -14.36 -12.13
C GLU A 104 -19.94 -13.55 -13.43
N ASN A 105 -20.25 -12.26 -13.35
CA ASN A 105 -20.21 -11.32 -14.45
C ASN A 105 -19.70 -9.96 -13.94
N TYR A 106 -18.52 -9.56 -14.39
CA TYR A 106 -17.82 -8.36 -13.93
C TYR A 106 -18.08 -7.12 -14.82
N ASP A 107 -18.94 -7.23 -15.83
CA ASP A 107 -19.47 -6.07 -16.56
C ASP A 107 -20.62 -5.40 -15.79
N ARG A 108 -21.17 -6.06 -14.78
CA ARG A 108 -22.29 -5.58 -13.97
C ARG A 108 -21.86 -5.39 -12.52
N ARG A 109 -21.85 -4.13 -12.06
CA ARG A 109 -21.56 -3.84 -10.67
C ARG A 109 -22.74 -4.16 -9.76
N LEU A 110 -22.47 -4.63 -8.54
CA LEU A 110 -23.46 -4.66 -7.47
C LEU A 110 -23.78 -3.25 -7.04
N ILE A 111 -25.07 -2.90 -7.02
CA ILE A 111 -25.57 -1.62 -6.57
C ILE A 111 -26.29 -1.83 -5.22
N ASN A 112 -26.04 -0.93 -4.26
CA ASN A 112 -26.71 -0.93 -2.95
C ASN A 112 -26.57 -2.23 -2.13
N TRP A 113 -25.46 -2.96 -2.27
CA TRP A 113 -25.17 -4.13 -1.45
C TRP A 113 -24.76 -3.72 -0.02
N ARG A 114 -25.21 -4.49 0.98
CA ARG A 114 -24.99 -4.19 2.43
C ARG A 114 -24.15 -5.25 3.13
N GLU A 115 -24.10 -6.43 2.60
CA GLU A 115 -23.44 -7.58 3.20
C GLU A 115 -21.93 -7.31 3.32
N PRO A 116 -21.30 -7.71 4.46
CA PRO A 116 -19.86 -7.50 4.67
C PRO A 116 -18.98 -8.42 3.81
N VAL A 117 -19.53 -9.51 3.28
CA VAL A 117 -18.82 -10.46 2.43
C VAL A 117 -19.49 -10.57 1.08
N VAL A 118 -18.72 -10.55 0.01
CA VAL A 118 -19.16 -10.81 -1.36
C VAL A 118 -18.25 -11.86 -1.97
N ILE A 119 -18.83 -12.86 -2.63
CA ILE A 119 -18.07 -13.96 -3.24
C ILE A 119 -18.06 -13.79 -4.75
N GLY A 120 -16.87 -13.89 -5.37
CA GLY A 120 -16.66 -13.88 -6.81
C GLY A 120 -16.14 -15.21 -7.32
N ALA A 121 -16.41 -15.50 -8.59
CA ALA A 121 -15.98 -16.70 -9.30
C ALA A 121 -15.48 -16.34 -10.71
N GLY A 122 -14.95 -17.31 -11.43
CA GLY A 122 -14.52 -17.14 -12.82
C GLY A 122 -15.66 -16.67 -13.73
N TRP A 123 -15.33 -15.73 -14.59
CA TRP A 123 -16.28 -15.06 -15.47
C TRP A 123 -16.36 -15.70 -16.86
N LYS A 124 -15.35 -15.50 -17.70
CA LYS A 124 -15.31 -15.94 -19.09
C LYS A 124 -13.88 -16.36 -19.49
N PRO A 125 -13.71 -17.14 -20.57
CA PRO A 125 -12.40 -17.58 -21.05
C PRO A 125 -11.42 -16.46 -21.33
N GLY A 126 -10.12 -16.75 -21.23
CA GLY A 126 -9.03 -15.87 -21.58
C GLY A 126 -8.25 -15.27 -20.40
N TRP A 127 -8.61 -15.58 -19.16
CA TRP A 127 -7.88 -15.19 -17.96
C TRP A 127 -8.25 -16.01 -16.71
N SER A 128 -7.52 -15.79 -15.62
CA SER A 128 -7.78 -16.44 -14.35
C SER A 128 -8.66 -15.60 -13.41
N THR A 129 -8.98 -16.16 -12.25
CA THR A 129 -9.66 -15.47 -11.16
C THR A 129 -8.81 -14.34 -10.53
N ASP A 130 -7.51 -14.27 -10.82
CA ASP A 130 -6.68 -13.10 -10.45
C ASP A 130 -7.12 -11.86 -11.23
N TYR A 131 -7.43 -12.01 -12.53
CA TYR A 131 -8.00 -10.93 -13.33
C TYR A 131 -9.35 -10.48 -12.78
N ASP A 132 -10.20 -11.43 -12.37
CA ASP A 132 -11.49 -11.12 -11.77
C ASP A 132 -11.32 -10.34 -10.45
N ALA A 133 -10.31 -10.67 -9.63
CA ALA A 133 -9.96 -9.92 -8.43
C ALA A 133 -9.50 -8.50 -8.76
N VAL A 134 -8.71 -8.31 -9.83
CA VAL A 134 -8.28 -6.99 -10.30
C VAL A 134 -9.48 -6.16 -10.79
N LYS A 135 -10.43 -6.79 -11.47
CA LYS A 135 -11.70 -6.15 -11.89
C LYS A 135 -12.52 -5.67 -10.69
N LEU A 136 -12.63 -6.49 -9.63
CA LEU A 136 -13.29 -6.05 -8.40
C LEU A 136 -12.56 -4.86 -7.76
N ALA A 137 -11.22 -4.88 -7.73
CA ALA A 137 -10.44 -3.76 -7.25
C ALA A 137 -10.75 -2.47 -8.03
N GLN A 138 -10.78 -2.55 -9.35
CA GLN A 138 -11.14 -1.45 -10.23
C GLN A 138 -12.55 -0.90 -9.94
N ASP A 139 -13.54 -1.80 -9.83
CA ASP A 139 -14.94 -1.45 -9.77
C ASP A 139 -15.38 -0.92 -8.40
N TYR A 140 -14.76 -1.41 -7.32
CA TYR A 140 -15.10 -1.05 -5.95
C TYR A 140 -14.03 -0.19 -5.26
N GLY A 141 -13.07 0.29 -6.03
CA GLY A 141 -12.05 1.24 -5.57
C GLY A 141 -10.99 0.60 -4.64
N GLY A 142 -10.79 -0.71 -4.72
CA GLY A 142 -9.66 -1.38 -4.07
C GLY A 142 -8.35 -0.99 -4.73
N ASN A 143 -7.29 -0.91 -3.93
CA ASN A 143 -5.92 -0.69 -4.43
C ASN A 143 -4.95 -1.76 -3.92
N LEU A 144 -5.46 -2.70 -3.14
CA LEU A 144 -4.72 -3.83 -2.59
C LEU A 144 -5.52 -5.11 -2.81
N ILE A 145 -4.85 -6.13 -3.34
CA ILE A 145 -5.34 -7.50 -3.44
C ILE A 145 -4.41 -8.40 -2.62
N ILE A 146 -4.97 -9.30 -1.82
CA ILE A 146 -4.22 -10.36 -1.16
C ILE A 146 -4.47 -11.64 -1.94
N ASN A 147 -3.44 -12.15 -2.59
CA ASN A 147 -3.47 -13.40 -3.33
C ASN A 147 -2.98 -14.54 -2.42
N LEU A 148 -3.91 -15.33 -1.92
CA LEU A 148 -3.64 -16.48 -1.10
C LEU A 148 -3.28 -17.68 -2.00
N SER A 149 -2.05 -18.12 -1.90
CA SER A 149 -1.48 -19.22 -2.65
C SER A 149 -0.99 -20.33 -1.71
N ASN A 150 -0.47 -21.42 -2.28
CA ASN A 150 0.20 -22.48 -1.54
C ASN A 150 1.72 -22.30 -1.43
N ILE A 151 2.22 -21.10 -1.77
CA ILE A 151 3.63 -20.70 -1.66
C ILE A 151 3.76 -19.51 -0.72
N ASP A 152 4.89 -19.41 -0.01
CA ASP A 152 5.18 -18.30 0.92
C ASP A 152 5.57 -17.02 0.17
N TRP A 153 6.21 -17.17 -0.98
CA TRP A 153 6.79 -16.09 -1.77
C TRP A 153 6.63 -16.36 -3.26
N VAL A 154 6.73 -15.34 -4.10
CA VAL A 154 7.13 -15.49 -5.49
C VAL A 154 8.64 -15.76 -5.51
N TYR A 155 9.09 -16.65 -6.39
CA TYR A 155 10.48 -17.03 -6.52
C TYR A 155 11.00 -16.64 -7.91
N ASP A 156 12.30 -16.46 -8.03
CA ASP A 156 12.99 -16.20 -9.31
C ASP A 156 12.94 -17.40 -10.28
N LYS A 157 12.70 -18.60 -9.75
CA LYS A 157 12.53 -19.87 -10.46
C LYS A 157 11.49 -20.72 -9.75
N ASP A 158 10.98 -21.76 -10.41
CA ASP A 158 10.06 -22.70 -9.75
C ASP A 158 10.78 -23.49 -8.64
N PRO A 159 10.44 -23.31 -7.36
CA PRO A 159 11.11 -23.96 -6.23
C PRO A 159 10.88 -25.48 -6.19
N ARG A 160 9.94 -26.03 -6.97
CA ARG A 160 9.70 -27.47 -7.08
C ARG A 160 10.70 -28.16 -8.00
N THR A 161 11.28 -27.41 -8.94
CA THR A 161 12.23 -27.93 -9.93
C THR A 161 13.65 -27.40 -9.73
N SER A 162 13.82 -26.31 -8.97
CA SER A 162 15.10 -25.62 -8.76
C SER A 162 15.34 -25.43 -7.26
N HIS A 163 16.27 -26.21 -6.70
CA HIS A 163 16.62 -26.14 -5.28
C HIS A 163 17.31 -24.82 -4.87
N ASP A 164 17.83 -24.06 -5.84
CA ASP A 164 18.47 -22.74 -5.68
C ASP A 164 17.51 -21.57 -5.88
N ALA A 165 16.19 -21.83 -6.00
CA ALA A 165 15.18 -20.80 -6.14
C ALA A 165 15.18 -19.83 -4.96
N LYS A 166 15.28 -18.53 -5.24
CA LYS A 166 15.34 -17.47 -4.23
C LYS A 166 14.00 -16.77 -4.08
N PRO A 167 13.52 -16.55 -2.84
CA PRO A 167 12.31 -15.82 -2.59
C PRO A 167 12.51 -14.33 -2.90
N ILE A 168 11.54 -13.73 -3.58
CA ILE A 168 11.52 -12.31 -3.93
C ILE A 168 10.54 -11.59 -3.00
N LYS A 169 11.02 -10.63 -2.22
CA LYS A 169 10.18 -9.89 -1.26
C LYS A 169 9.35 -8.79 -1.91
N LYS A 170 9.90 -8.12 -2.91
CA LYS A 170 9.26 -7.00 -3.60
C LYS A 170 9.54 -7.12 -5.10
N LEU A 171 8.50 -6.91 -5.91
CA LEU A 171 8.55 -6.86 -7.37
C LEU A 171 7.83 -5.62 -7.85
N THR A 172 8.28 -5.04 -8.94
CA THR A 172 7.47 -4.15 -9.78
C THR A 172 6.62 -4.98 -10.74
N TRP A 173 5.62 -4.36 -11.35
CA TRP A 173 4.83 -5.03 -12.38
C TRP A 173 5.65 -5.35 -13.63
N GLU A 174 6.68 -4.55 -13.96
CA GLU A 174 7.63 -4.83 -15.03
C GLU A 174 8.39 -6.13 -14.75
N GLU A 175 8.99 -6.27 -13.57
CA GLU A 175 9.69 -7.47 -13.14
C GLU A 175 8.76 -8.69 -13.07
N MET A 176 7.49 -8.49 -12.72
CA MET A 176 6.49 -9.55 -12.73
C MET A 176 6.13 -9.99 -14.16
N GLU A 177 5.98 -9.06 -15.12
CA GLU A 177 5.75 -9.37 -16.54
C GLU A 177 6.92 -10.17 -17.13
N GLU A 178 8.16 -9.81 -16.78
CA GLU A 178 9.36 -10.56 -17.21
C GLU A 178 9.33 -12.00 -16.68
N LEU A 179 8.85 -12.19 -15.45
CA LEU A 179 8.79 -13.51 -14.81
C LEU A 179 7.70 -14.41 -15.38
N VAL A 180 6.50 -13.88 -15.64
CA VAL A 180 5.31 -14.68 -16.01
C VAL A 180 4.97 -14.60 -17.50
N GLY A 181 5.57 -13.64 -18.23
CA GLY A 181 5.25 -13.34 -19.62
C GLY A 181 3.95 -12.54 -19.77
N THR A 182 3.46 -12.44 -21.00
CA THR A 182 2.30 -11.60 -21.36
C THR A 182 1.12 -12.38 -21.92
N LYS A 183 1.27 -13.69 -22.17
CA LYS A 183 0.26 -14.52 -22.85
C LYS A 183 -0.43 -15.45 -21.90
N TRP A 184 -1.77 -15.46 -21.96
CA TRP A 184 -2.60 -16.43 -21.28
C TRP A 184 -2.47 -17.83 -21.89
N LYS A 185 -2.50 -18.85 -21.05
CA LYS A 185 -2.70 -20.24 -21.40
C LYS A 185 -3.54 -20.92 -20.31
N PRO A 186 -4.56 -21.74 -20.66
CA PRO A 186 -5.35 -22.46 -19.67
C PRO A 186 -4.48 -23.32 -18.75
N GLY A 187 -4.64 -23.12 -17.44
CA GLY A 187 -3.87 -23.87 -16.45
C GLY A 187 -2.43 -23.47 -16.27
N ILE A 188 -2.04 -22.29 -16.76
CA ILE A 188 -0.73 -21.71 -16.45
C ILE A 188 -0.50 -21.70 -14.93
N ASN A 189 0.67 -22.18 -14.52
CA ASN A 189 1.07 -22.19 -13.13
C ASN A 189 1.97 -20.98 -12.84
N ALA A 190 1.39 -19.80 -12.86
CA ALA A 190 2.05 -18.54 -12.54
C ALA A 190 1.65 -18.06 -11.13
N PRO A 191 2.53 -17.36 -10.41
CA PRO A 191 2.20 -16.77 -9.11
C PRO A 191 1.06 -15.74 -9.19
N PHE A 192 0.92 -15.11 -10.35
CA PHE A 192 -0.15 -14.20 -10.72
C PHE A 192 -0.32 -14.21 -12.23
N ASP A 193 -1.54 -14.19 -12.72
CA ASP A 193 -1.91 -14.32 -14.13
C ASP A 193 -1.28 -13.22 -15.00
N PRO A 194 -0.70 -13.53 -16.18
CA PRO A 194 -0.14 -12.55 -17.10
C PRO A 194 -1.10 -11.44 -17.52
N VAL A 195 -2.37 -11.74 -17.76
CA VAL A 195 -3.39 -10.77 -18.18
C VAL A 195 -3.82 -9.90 -16.99
N ALA A 196 -3.96 -10.52 -15.82
CA ALA A 196 -4.17 -9.81 -14.55
C ALA A 196 -3.00 -8.88 -14.20
N THR A 197 -1.76 -9.31 -14.45
CA THR A 197 -0.53 -8.52 -14.28
C THR A 197 -0.61 -7.24 -15.11
N GLN A 198 -0.93 -7.32 -16.40
CA GLN A 198 -1.06 -6.14 -17.26
C GLN A 198 -2.18 -5.20 -16.80
N LEU A 199 -3.32 -5.73 -16.35
CA LEU A 199 -4.41 -4.89 -15.86
C LEU A 199 -4.05 -4.22 -14.53
N ALA A 200 -3.49 -4.95 -13.57
CA ALA A 200 -3.06 -4.44 -12.28
C ALA A 200 -2.00 -3.34 -12.42
N LYS A 201 -1.04 -3.54 -13.33
CA LYS A 201 -0.03 -2.53 -13.71
C LYS A 201 -0.68 -1.23 -14.18
N ARG A 202 -1.61 -1.31 -15.16
CA ARG A 202 -2.31 -0.12 -15.69
C ARG A 202 -3.11 0.63 -14.63
N LEU A 203 -3.67 -0.10 -13.66
CA LEU A 203 -4.51 0.45 -12.60
C LEU A 203 -3.72 0.89 -11.37
N GLY A 204 -2.42 0.59 -11.31
CA GLY A 204 -1.58 0.88 -10.15
C GLY A 204 -2.00 0.10 -8.89
N ILE A 205 -2.51 -1.11 -9.05
CA ILE A 205 -2.94 -1.96 -7.93
C ILE A 205 -1.73 -2.66 -7.33
N THR A 206 -1.69 -2.75 -5.99
CA THR A 206 -0.71 -3.55 -5.26
C THR A 206 -1.27 -4.94 -5.01
N VAL A 207 -0.46 -5.98 -5.22
CA VAL A 207 -0.82 -7.37 -4.92
C VAL A 207 0.17 -7.93 -3.90
N ILE A 208 -0.33 -8.61 -2.86
CA ILE A 208 0.47 -9.38 -1.92
C ILE A 208 0.22 -10.86 -2.21
N VAL A 209 1.26 -11.57 -2.64
CA VAL A 209 1.24 -13.04 -2.78
C VAL A 209 1.79 -13.66 -1.52
N THR A 210 1.03 -14.54 -0.87
CA THR A 210 1.40 -15.16 0.40
C THR A 210 0.75 -16.52 0.60
N ASN A 211 1.27 -17.30 1.54
CA ASN A 211 0.70 -18.60 1.91
C ASN A 211 -0.65 -18.42 2.62
N GLY A 212 -1.71 -18.91 1.98
CA GLY A 212 -3.08 -18.79 2.52
C GLY A 212 -3.36 -19.66 3.74
N LYS A 213 -2.49 -20.63 4.07
CA LYS A 213 -2.63 -21.46 5.28
C LYS A 213 -2.07 -20.80 6.54
N ASP A 214 -1.26 -19.76 6.40
CA ASP A 214 -0.71 -19.00 7.53
C ASP A 214 -1.63 -17.82 7.91
N PHE A 215 -2.69 -18.12 8.67
CA PHE A 215 -3.65 -17.10 9.11
C PHE A 215 -3.03 -16.09 10.09
N HIS A 216 -1.99 -16.46 10.83
CA HIS A 216 -1.26 -15.51 11.67
C HIS A 216 -0.52 -14.47 10.83
N ASN A 217 0.08 -14.91 9.73
CA ASN A 217 0.71 -14.01 8.78
C ASN A 217 -0.32 -13.12 8.05
N LEU A 218 -1.51 -13.67 7.75
CA LEU A 218 -2.60 -12.91 7.15
C LEU A 218 -3.14 -11.81 8.09
N GLU A 219 -3.19 -12.07 9.41
CA GLU A 219 -3.49 -11.07 10.43
C GLU A 219 -2.49 -9.91 10.38
N LYS A 220 -1.19 -10.22 10.33
CA LYS A 220 -0.12 -9.22 10.19
C LYS A 220 -0.28 -8.34 8.95
N ILE A 221 -0.65 -8.94 7.81
CA ILE A 221 -0.93 -8.17 6.57
C ILE A 221 -2.06 -7.18 6.79
N LEU A 222 -3.18 -7.60 7.40
CA LEU A 222 -4.34 -6.74 7.64
C LEU A 222 -4.07 -5.65 8.68
N GLU A 223 -3.17 -5.90 9.62
CA GLU A 223 -2.74 -4.94 10.64
C GLU A 223 -1.59 -4.04 10.17
N GLY A 224 -1.04 -4.30 8.97
CA GLY A 224 0.09 -3.57 8.41
C GLY A 224 1.41 -3.86 9.12
N GLU A 225 1.54 -5.06 9.72
CA GLU A 225 2.77 -5.53 10.36
C GLU A 225 3.75 -6.14 9.36
N SER A 226 4.96 -6.48 9.83
CA SER A 226 5.91 -7.23 9.03
C SER A 226 5.39 -8.66 8.80
N PHE A 227 5.37 -9.10 7.56
CA PHE A 227 4.78 -10.35 7.13
C PHE A 227 5.68 -11.12 6.14
N LYS A 228 5.37 -12.40 5.92
CA LYS A 228 5.94 -13.25 4.87
C LYS A 228 5.07 -13.13 3.62
N GLY A 229 5.68 -12.78 2.50
CA GLY A 229 4.97 -12.66 1.22
C GLY A 229 5.63 -11.69 0.27
N THR A 230 5.38 -11.86 -1.01
CA THR A 230 5.86 -10.96 -2.05
C THR A 230 4.87 -9.83 -2.27
N VAL A 231 5.36 -8.60 -2.22
CA VAL A 231 4.58 -7.41 -2.59
C VAL A 231 4.90 -7.04 -4.03
N ILE A 232 3.89 -7.07 -4.90
CA ILE A 232 3.98 -6.60 -6.29
C ILE A 232 3.33 -5.22 -6.35
N MET A 233 4.08 -4.23 -6.78
CA MET A 233 3.67 -2.83 -6.71
C MET A 233 3.95 -2.08 -8.02
N PRO A 234 3.24 -0.96 -8.27
CA PRO A 234 3.42 -0.18 -9.51
C PRO A 234 4.83 0.37 -9.69
N TYR A 235 5.50 0.68 -8.59
CA TYR A 235 6.84 1.29 -8.60
C TYR A 235 7.66 0.77 -7.43
N ARG A 236 8.98 0.65 -7.61
CA ARG A 236 9.92 0.52 -6.50
C ARG A 236 9.94 1.83 -5.71
N ILE A 237 9.55 1.76 -4.43
CA ILE A 237 9.58 2.95 -3.57
C ILE A 237 10.96 2.97 -2.89
N ASP A 238 11.92 3.54 -3.57
CA ASP A 238 13.27 3.84 -3.10
C ASP A 238 13.63 5.29 -3.47
N ALA A 239 14.88 5.69 -3.32
CA ALA A 239 15.31 7.05 -3.65
C ALA A 239 15.01 7.47 -5.10
N SER A 240 15.05 6.51 -6.05
CA SER A 240 14.78 6.76 -7.47
C SER A 240 13.29 6.98 -7.77
N PHE A 241 12.39 6.55 -6.89
CA PHE A 241 10.95 6.80 -7.03
C PHE A 241 10.64 8.30 -6.90
N TYR A 242 11.31 8.99 -5.98
CA TYR A 242 11.13 10.41 -5.69
C TYR A 242 11.89 11.29 -6.69
N ASP A 243 11.69 11.02 -7.98
CA ASP A 243 12.29 11.76 -9.07
C ASP A 243 11.46 13.01 -9.45
N ARG A 244 11.91 13.69 -10.52
CA ARG A 244 11.23 14.85 -11.08
C ARG A 244 9.75 14.56 -11.44
N GLU A 245 9.43 13.35 -11.94
CA GLU A 245 8.08 12.99 -12.35
C GLU A 245 7.14 12.82 -11.15
N TYR A 246 7.64 12.27 -10.02
CA TYR A 246 6.89 12.23 -8.78
C TYR A 246 6.53 13.64 -8.30
N TYR A 247 7.52 14.54 -8.24
CA TYR A 247 7.29 15.93 -7.82
C TYR A 247 6.45 16.74 -8.81
N MET A 248 6.42 16.37 -10.07
CA MET A 248 5.54 16.98 -11.07
C MET A 248 4.12 16.36 -11.10
N GLY A 249 3.82 15.41 -10.19
CA GLY A 249 2.52 14.76 -10.09
C GLY A 249 2.18 13.81 -11.23
N LYS A 250 3.20 13.31 -11.94
CA LYS A 250 3.05 12.30 -13.00
C LYS A 250 3.08 10.88 -12.44
N LYS A 251 3.78 10.68 -11.31
CA LYS A 251 3.82 9.44 -10.53
C LYS A 251 3.13 9.67 -9.18
N GLY A 252 2.35 8.72 -8.70
CA GLY A 252 1.68 8.83 -7.39
C GLY A 252 0.41 9.69 -7.40
N ALA A 253 -0.08 10.04 -6.20
CA ALA A 253 -1.39 10.63 -5.99
C ALA A 253 -1.46 12.17 -5.99
N TYR A 254 -0.40 12.87 -6.30
CA TYR A 254 -0.42 14.34 -6.37
C TYR A 254 -1.26 14.90 -7.55
N ARG A 255 -2.45 14.30 -7.78
CA ARG A 255 -3.37 14.67 -8.86
C ARG A 255 -4.43 15.72 -8.47
N ILE A 256 -4.16 16.62 -7.53
CA ILE A 256 -5.17 17.63 -7.15
C ILE A 256 -5.26 18.79 -8.15
N ALA A 257 -4.16 19.08 -8.82
CA ALA A 257 -4.10 19.99 -9.96
C ALA A 257 -2.77 19.75 -10.70
N PRO A 258 -2.61 20.14 -11.97
CA PRO A 258 -1.32 20.08 -12.65
C PRO A 258 -0.28 20.84 -11.80
N VAL A 259 0.76 20.15 -11.34
CA VAL A 259 1.79 20.71 -10.43
C VAL A 259 2.54 21.90 -11.04
N GLY A 260 2.41 22.11 -12.34
CA GLY A 260 2.93 23.29 -13.05
C GLY A 260 1.96 24.49 -13.12
N SER A 261 0.72 24.39 -12.63
CA SER A 261 -0.22 25.51 -12.72
C SER A 261 0.23 26.64 -11.80
N LEU A 262 0.09 27.88 -12.27
CA LEU A 262 0.36 29.09 -11.51
C LEU A 262 -0.38 29.09 -10.16
N TYR A 263 -1.61 28.57 -10.15
CA TYR A 263 -2.44 28.39 -8.97
C TYR A 263 -1.75 27.52 -7.90
N ASN A 264 -1.25 26.34 -8.26
CA ASN A 264 -0.54 25.46 -7.31
C ASN A 264 0.75 26.11 -6.80
N ARG A 265 1.49 26.81 -7.67
CA ARG A 265 2.72 27.50 -7.26
C ARG A 265 2.43 28.55 -6.18
N ILE A 266 1.35 29.34 -6.35
CA ILE A 266 0.94 30.37 -5.40
C ILE A 266 0.46 29.76 -4.07
N ILE A 267 -0.41 28.76 -4.11
CA ILE A 267 -0.92 28.11 -2.89
C ILE A 267 0.22 27.45 -2.10
N GLN A 268 1.10 26.73 -2.76
CA GLN A 268 2.26 26.12 -2.10
C GLN A 268 3.21 27.18 -1.51
N ALA A 269 3.41 28.30 -2.21
CA ALA A 269 4.21 29.40 -1.69
C ALA A 269 3.59 29.99 -0.43
N LEU A 270 2.30 30.30 -0.47
CA LEU A 270 1.56 30.84 0.69
C LEU A 270 1.55 29.87 1.86
N ALA A 271 1.32 28.58 1.61
CA ALA A 271 1.30 27.56 2.65
C ALA A 271 2.68 27.43 3.34
N ASN A 272 3.77 27.39 2.57
CA ASN A 272 5.11 27.28 3.15
C ASN A 272 5.54 28.58 3.86
N TRP A 273 5.16 29.75 3.31
CA TRP A 273 5.38 31.03 4.00
C TRP A 273 4.64 31.06 5.34
N TYR A 274 3.36 30.67 5.36
CA TYR A 274 2.57 30.63 6.58
C TYR A 274 3.14 29.63 7.61
N ARG A 275 3.59 28.46 7.19
CA ARG A 275 4.28 27.48 8.05
C ARG A 275 5.55 28.09 8.65
N ALA A 276 6.40 28.73 7.83
CA ALA A 276 7.62 29.40 8.29
C ALA A 276 7.32 30.51 9.30
N PHE A 277 6.27 31.31 9.05
CA PHE A 277 5.81 32.36 9.94
C PHE A 277 5.37 31.81 11.31
N LEU A 278 4.54 30.76 11.32
CA LEU A 278 4.12 30.10 12.57
C LEU A 278 5.30 29.52 13.34
N ILE A 279 6.22 28.84 12.67
CA ILE A 279 7.44 28.28 13.28
C ILE A 279 8.26 29.40 13.91
N LYS A 280 8.43 30.52 13.21
CA LYS A 280 9.17 31.66 13.72
C LYS A 280 8.51 32.27 14.96
N ILE A 281 7.20 32.48 14.95
CA ILE A 281 6.47 33.10 16.06
C ILE A 281 6.43 32.20 17.29
N PHE A 282 6.10 30.91 17.12
CA PHE A 282 5.83 30.04 18.27
C PHE A 282 7.05 29.30 18.81
N LEU A 283 8.01 28.93 17.95
CA LEU A 283 9.21 28.20 18.36
C LEU A 283 10.49 29.03 18.32
N ASN A 284 10.50 30.10 17.52
CA ASN A 284 11.61 31.03 17.34
C ASN A 284 13.00 30.39 17.34
N PRO A 285 13.25 29.38 16.50
CA PRO A 285 14.53 28.69 16.47
C PRO A 285 15.60 29.60 15.88
N LYS A 286 16.85 29.51 16.38
CA LYS A 286 18.00 30.13 15.71
C LYS A 286 18.45 29.32 14.52
N THR A 287 18.48 27.98 14.68
CA THR A 287 18.87 27.03 13.63
C THR A 287 17.77 26.01 13.43
N SER A 288 17.53 25.59 12.18
CA SER A 288 16.56 24.54 11.87
C SER A 288 16.99 23.61 10.73
N LEU A 289 16.53 22.36 10.79
CA LEU A 289 16.71 21.36 9.73
C LEU A 289 15.35 20.87 9.25
N ASP A 290 15.09 20.99 7.96
CA ASP A 290 13.93 20.43 7.27
C ASP A 290 14.34 19.10 6.60
N VAL A 291 13.87 17.98 7.16
CA VAL A 291 14.19 16.64 6.65
C VAL A 291 13.09 16.20 5.69
N GLY A 292 13.45 15.81 4.47
CA GLY A 292 12.54 15.64 3.35
C GLY A 292 12.10 16.97 2.78
N CYS A 293 13.04 17.91 2.65
CA CYS A 293 12.77 19.33 2.32
C CYS A 293 12.28 19.55 0.89
N GLY A 294 12.28 18.52 0.04
CA GLY A 294 11.93 18.63 -1.37
C GLY A 294 12.79 19.71 -2.07
N THR A 295 12.15 20.65 -2.73
CA THR A 295 12.83 21.76 -3.41
C THR A 295 13.28 22.89 -2.49
N GLY A 296 13.23 22.72 -1.16
CA GLY A 296 13.72 23.68 -0.17
C GLY A 296 12.88 24.93 0.02
N ARG A 297 11.59 24.91 -0.33
CA ARG A 297 10.71 26.10 -0.21
C ARG A 297 10.54 26.55 1.24
N LEU A 298 10.34 25.62 2.18
CA LEU A 298 10.23 25.97 3.59
C LEU A 298 11.55 26.54 4.13
N VAL A 299 12.67 25.94 3.75
CA VAL A 299 14.02 26.43 4.08
C VAL A 299 14.19 27.89 3.64
N LYS A 300 13.81 28.20 2.39
CA LYS A 300 13.84 29.57 1.85
C LYS A 300 13.08 30.56 2.76
N TYR A 301 11.85 30.25 3.11
CA TYR A 301 11.02 31.18 3.90
C TYR A 301 11.49 31.29 5.35
N LEU A 302 11.99 30.22 5.95
CA LEU A 302 12.60 30.27 7.28
C LEU A 302 13.83 31.19 7.27
N ARG A 303 14.68 31.09 6.24
CA ARG A 303 15.85 31.99 6.08
C ARG A 303 15.45 33.45 5.89
N MET A 304 14.40 33.71 5.10
CA MET A 304 13.85 35.09 4.96
C MET A 304 13.35 35.66 6.27
N LEU A 305 12.92 34.83 7.22
CA LEU A 305 12.50 35.22 8.56
C LEU A 305 13.63 35.20 9.59
N GLY A 306 14.91 35.12 9.15
CA GLY A 306 16.10 35.20 10.00
C GLY A 306 16.36 33.91 10.80
N VAL A 307 15.93 32.76 10.33
CA VAL A 307 16.30 31.43 10.86
C VAL A 307 17.43 30.86 9.99
N ASP A 308 18.52 30.40 10.61
CA ASP A 308 19.57 29.68 9.88
C ASP A 308 19.09 28.25 9.58
N ALA A 309 18.34 28.12 8.48
CA ALA A 309 17.63 26.91 8.08
C ALA A 309 18.39 26.12 7.02
N TYR A 310 18.42 24.81 7.17
CA TYR A 310 19.01 23.82 6.27
C TYR A 310 17.98 22.78 5.86
N GLY A 311 18.23 22.07 4.76
CA GLY A 311 17.36 21.00 4.28
C GLY A 311 18.14 19.74 3.90
N VAL A 312 17.52 18.59 4.13
CA VAL A 312 17.97 17.29 3.64
C VAL A 312 16.89 16.67 2.79
N GLU A 313 17.25 16.16 1.62
CA GLU A 313 16.36 15.48 0.68
C GLU A 313 17.02 14.17 0.21
N LEU A 314 16.22 13.12 0.09
CA LEU A 314 16.70 11.81 -0.35
C LEU A 314 17.08 11.82 -1.83
N SER A 315 16.30 12.51 -2.66
CA SER A 315 16.43 12.55 -4.12
C SER A 315 17.31 13.72 -4.59
N ASN A 316 18.39 13.40 -5.28
CA ASN A 316 19.24 14.41 -5.91
C ASN A 316 18.51 15.14 -7.05
N ASP A 317 17.68 14.42 -7.82
CA ASP A 317 16.90 15.00 -8.93
C ASP A 317 15.95 16.11 -8.44
N VAL A 318 15.43 15.96 -7.22
CA VAL A 318 14.58 16.97 -6.60
C VAL A 318 15.38 18.18 -6.12
N LEU A 319 16.57 17.95 -5.57
CA LEU A 319 17.48 19.03 -5.18
C LEU A 319 17.92 19.89 -6.39
N GLU A 320 18.03 19.27 -7.58
CA GLU A 320 18.31 20.02 -8.79
C GLU A 320 17.18 20.98 -9.20
N LEU A 321 15.93 20.67 -8.80
CA LEU A 321 14.77 21.55 -9.03
C LEU A 321 14.65 22.68 -8.01
N ALA A 322 15.54 22.73 -7.00
CA ALA A 322 15.53 23.74 -5.96
C ALA A 322 15.80 25.13 -6.53
N GLU A 323 15.16 26.13 -5.96
CA GLU A 323 15.41 27.52 -6.33
C GLU A 323 16.85 27.92 -5.95
N PRO A 324 17.54 28.75 -6.77
CA PRO A 324 18.92 29.19 -6.51
C PRO A 324 19.15 29.74 -5.09
N ALA A 325 18.16 30.42 -4.52
CA ALA A 325 18.24 31.02 -3.20
C ALA A 325 18.26 29.99 -2.05
N SER A 326 17.72 28.79 -2.24
CA SER A 326 17.71 27.73 -1.22
C SER A 326 18.82 26.69 -1.45
N LYS A 327 19.22 26.48 -2.69
CA LYS A 327 20.14 25.42 -3.12
C LYS A 327 21.42 25.30 -2.27
N PRO A 328 22.12 26.39 -1.88
CA PRO A 328 23.33 26.30 -1.06
C PRO A 328 23.12 25.69 0.35
N TYR A 329 21.88 25.66 0.83
CA TYR A 329 21.52 25.20 2.17
C TYR A 329 20.90 23.80 2.17
N LEU A 330 20.83 23.14 1.00
CA LEU A 330 20.25 21.83 0.83
C LEU A 330 21.34 20.78 0.62
N ARG A 331 21.14 19.59 1.18
CA ARG A 331 22.04 18.44 1.00
C ARG A 331 21.26 17.17 0.71
N GLN A 332 21.85 16.28 -0.05
CA GLN A 332 21.35 14.92 -0.19
C GLN A 332 21.61 14.14 1.10
N GLY A 333 20.61 13.34 1.55
CA GLY A 333 20.76 12.47 2.71
C GLY A 333 19.53 11.65 2.99
N ASP A 334 19.71 10.56 3.75
CA ASP A 334 18.68 9.65 4.22
C ASP A 334 18.31 10.00 5.67
N ILE A 335 17.00 10.05 5.98
CA ILE A 335 16.49 10.29 7.33
C ILE A 335 16.99 9.25 8.34
N GLY A 336 17.29 8.01 7.92
CA GLY A 336 17.87 6.97 8.78
C GLY A 336 19.36 7.17 9.12
N ARG A 337 20.02 8.17 8.49
CA ARG A 337 21.40 8.57 8.77
C ARG A 337 21.64 10.02 8.28
N LEU A 338 21.26 10.97 9.11
CA LEU A 338 21.38 12.40 8.78
C LEU A 338 22.85 12.84 8.78
N PRO A 339 23.30 13.62 7.76
CA PRO A 339 24.69 14.06 7.60
C PRO A 339 25.03 15.27 8.49
N TYR A 340 24.61 15.24 9.76
CA TYR A 340 24.78 16.31 10.73
C TYR A 340 25.17 15.75 12.10
N GLU A 341 25.78 16.59 12.92
CA GLU A 341 26.21 16.25 14.27
C GLU A 341 25.04 16.21 15.26
N GLU A 342 25.28 15.58 16.41
CA GLU A 342 24.33 15.56 17.50
C GLU A 342 24.09 16.97 18.05
N ASN A 343 22.84 17.28 18.41
CA ASN A 343 22.46 18.59 19.01
C ASN A 343 22.79 19.82 18.14
N GLN A 344 22.84 19.64 16.80
CA GLN A 344 23.24 20.75 15.91
C GLN A 344 22.12 21.78 15.69
N PHE A 345 20.85 21.39 15.71
CA PHE A 345 19.73 22.26 15.36
C PHE A 345 18.78 22.51 16.54
N ASP A 346 18.34 23.76 16.73
CA ASP A 346 17.30 24.09 17.71
C ASP A 346 15.97 23.40 17.37
N LEU A 347 15.66 23.24 16.08
CA LEU A 347 14.43 22.64 15.57
C LEU A 347 14.72 21.72 14.41
N VAL A 348 14.20 20.48 14.47
CA VAL A 348 14.17 19.54 13.36
C VAL A 348 12.72 19.34 12.91
N LEU A 349 12.50 19.41 11.61
CA LEU A 349 11.18 19.34 10.98
C LEU A 349 11.10 18.13 10.07
N THR A 350 9.93 17.46 10.03
CA THR A 350 9.55 16.56 8.95
C THR A 350 8.10 16.85 8.55
N PHE A 351 7.87 17.13 7.28
CA PHE A 351 6.54 17.36 6.75
C PHE A 351 6.25 16.32 5.68
N ASP A 352 5.29 15.41 5.96
CA ASP A 352 4.89 14.33 5.03
C ASP A 352 6.08 13.43 4.61
N VAL A 353 6.85 12.94 5.59
CA VAL A 353 8.05 12.11 5.36
C VAL A 353 7.94 10.74 6.02
N LEU A 354 7.53 10.67 7.29
CA LEU A 354 7.58 9.42 8.06
C LEU A 354 6.61 8.35 7.53
N GLU A 355 5.52 8.74 6.89
CA GLU A 355 4.61 7.83 6.19
C GLU A 355 5.22 7.15 4.97
N HIS A 356 6.30 7.68 4.44
CA HIS A 356 7.07 7.12 3.32
C HIS A 356 8.20 6.19 3.77
N VAL A 357 8.53 6.17 5.07
CA VAL A 357 9.59 5.35 5.64
C VAL A 357 9.09 3.93 5.90
N GLU A 358 9.85 2.91 5.53
CA GLU A 358 9.53 1.52 5.88
C GLU A 358 9.36 1.35 7.38
N ARG A 359 8.31 0.61 7.82
CA ARG A 359 8.00 0.40 9.24
C ARG A 359 9.21 -0.04 10.07
N SER A 360 10.02 -0.94 9.54
CA SER A 360 11.25 -1.43 10.19
C SER A 360 12.30 -0.34 10.43
N LYS A 361 12.25 0.76 9.68
CA LYS A 361 13.21 1.87 9.72
C LYS A 361 12.68 3.10 10.44
N ILE A 362 11.37 3.17 10.73
CA ILE A 362 10.72 4.34 11.34
C ILE A 362 11.39 4.73 12.66
N LYS A 363 11.61 3.77 13.56
CA LYS A 363 12.23 4.04 14.87
C LYS A 363 13.60 4.70 14.70
N LYS A 364 14.44 4.12 13.83
CA LYS A 364 15.76 4.68 13.53
C LYS A 364 15.67 6.07 12.90
N ALA A 365 14.72 6.30 12.01
CA ALA A 365 14.50 7.61 11.39
C ALA A 365 14.14 8.69 12.45
N ILE A 366 13.26 8.34 13.38
CA ILE A 366 12.89 9.24 14.47
C ILE A 366 14.07 9.49 15.42
N GLU A 367 14.80 8.42 15.81
CA GLU A 367 16.00 8.53 16.63
C GLU A 367 17.05 9.48 16.02
N GLU A 368 17.24 9.46 14.70
CA GLU A 368 18.12 10.37 13.99
C GLU A 368 17.63 11.83 14.04
N THR A 369 16.31 12.08 13.91
CA THR A 369 15.77 13.43 14.07
C THR A 369 15.97 13.95 15.51
N VAL A 370 15.84 13.07 16.50
CA VAL A 370 16.11 13.40 17.92
C VAL A 370 17.60 13.64 18.13
N ARG A 371 18.48 12.82 17.55
CA ARG A 371 19.93 12.94 17.68
C ARG A 371 20.41 14.32 17.24
N VAL A 372 20.03 14.77 16.05
CA VAL A 372 20.49 16.04 15.49
C VAL A 372 19.77 17.27 16.09
N SER A 373 18.65 17.06 16.79
CA SER A 373 17.91 18.11 17.47
C SER A 373 18.54 18.46 18.83
N ARG A 374 18.54 19.74 19.17
CA ARG A 374 18.96 20.27 20.47
C ARG A 374 17.76 20.59 21.38
N LYS A 375 16.62 21.00 20.81
CA LYS A 375 15.47 21.46 21.60
C LYS A 375 14.14 20.86 21.18
N HIS A 376 13.74 21.03 19.92
CA HIS A 376 12.41 20.66 19.46
C HIS A 376 12.46 19.85 18.18
N ILE A 377 11.51 18.90 18.05
CA ILE A 377 11.25 18.16 16.82
C ILE A 377 9.77 18.31 16.47
N LEU A 378 9.46 18.65 15.24
CA LEU A 378 8.10 18.78 14.75
C LEU A 378 7.87 17.81 13.59
N HIS A 379 7.01 16.84 13.82
CA HIS A 379 6.60 15.87 12.81
C HIS A 379 5.16 16.17 12.37
N LYS A 380 4.96 16.42 11.09
CA LYS A 380 3.65 16.36 10.43
C LYS A 380 3.58 15.06 9.68
N ILE A 381 2.61 14.21 10.01
CA ILE A 381 2.50 12.85 9.51
C ILE A 381 1.09 12.60 8.98
N TYR A 382 0.99 11.94 7.84
CA TYR A 382 -0.28 11.43 7.35
C TYR A 382 -0.72 10.21 8.17
N THR A 383 -1.91 10.27 8.80
CA THR A 383 -2.42 9.22 9.69
C THR A 383 -3.74 8.65 9.19
N LYS A 384 -4.15 7.51 9.75
CA LYS A 384 -5.43 6.85 9.39
C LYS A 384 -6.65 7.74 9.64
N GLU A 385 -6.58 8.66 10.59
CA GLU A 385 -7.66 9.59 10.91
C GLU A 385 -7.85 10.68 9.84
N ASN A 386 -6.88 10.91 8.99
CA ASN A 386 -6.98 11.85 7.87
C ASN A 386 -7.90 11.34 6.74
N LEU A 387 -8.83 10.46 7.07
CA LEU A 387 -9.72 9.74 6.15
C LEU A 387 -10.60 10.63 5.27
N TRP A 388 -10.86 11.89 5.66
CA TRP A 388 -11.65 12.83 4.85
C TRP A 388 -10.98 13.19 3.52
N ILE A 389 -9.65 13.19 3.48
CA ILE A 389 -8.90 13.40 2.24
C ILE A 389 -8.97 12.15 1.35
N ASN A 390 -9.08 10.95 1.94
CA ASN A 390 -9.19 9.69 1.20
C ASN A 390 -10.46 9.57 0.36
N LEU A 391 -11.50 10.38 0.61
CA LEU A 391 -12.72 10.41 -0.20
C LEU A 391 -12.55 11.18 -1.51
N PHE A 392 -11.60 12.14 -1.56
CA PHE A 392 -11.40 13.04 -2.70
C PHE A 392 -10.02 12.93 -3.36
N HIS A 393 -9.08 12.21 -2.76
CA HIS A 393 -7.71 12.09 -3.27
C HIS A 393 -7.38 10.64 -3.58
N SER A 394 -6.81 10.41 -4.76
CA SER A 394 -6.13 9.16 -5.08
C SER A 394 -5.04 8.92 -4.02
N ARG A 395 -4.97 7.70 -3.44
CA ARG A 395 -3.93 7.35 -2.46
C ARG A 395 -2.56 7.55 -3.09
N ASP A 396 -1.67 8.23 -2.38
CA ASP A 396 -0.26 8.20 -2.71
C ASP A 396 0.29 6.81 -2.40
N PHE A 397 0.74 6.11 -3.44
CA PHE A 397 1.28 4.74 -3.31
C PHE A 397 2.57 4.70 -2.50
N SER A 398 3.24 5.84 -2.34
CA SER A 398 4.45 5.97 -1.54
C SER A 398 4.19 6.05 -0.04
N HIS A 399 2.93 6.22 0.40
CA HIS A 399 2.54 6.13 1.82
C HIS A 399 2.50 4.68 2.28
N ILE A 400 3.66 4.11 2.56
CA ILE A 400 3.83 2.70 2.95
C ILE A 400 3.65 2.45 4.45
N SER A 401 3.64 3.50 5.27
CA SER A 401 3.56 3.43 6.74
C SER A 401 2.48 4.35 7.30
N VAL A 402 1.22 4.08 6.95
CA VAL A 402 0.07 4.85 7.44
C VAL A 402 -0.50 4.17 8.70
N PHE A 403 -0.24 4.76 9.85
CA PHE A 403 -0.74 4.29 11.15
C PHE A 403 -1.72 5.29 11.76
N ASP A 404 -2.43 4.89 12.82
CA ASP A 404 -3.27 5.77 13.60
C ASP A 404 -2.43 6.70 14.51
N ARG A 405 -3.08 7.76 15.00
CA ARG A 405 -2.42 8.73 15.89
C ARG A 405 -1.89 8.08 17.17
N LYS A 406 -2.57 7.05 17.70
CA LYS A 406 -2.18 6.36 18.92
C LYS A 406 -0.88 5.57 18.74
N TYR A 407 -0.68 4.98 17.56
CA TYR A 407 0.57 4.30 17.22
C TYR A 407 1.76 5.27 17.29
N TRP A 408 1.65 6.44 16.63
CA TRP A 408 2.71 7.44 16.63
C TRP A 408 2.97 7.99 18.04
N GLN A 409 1.90 8.25 18.82
CA GLN A 409 2.04 8.70 20.19
C GLN A 409 2.80 7.69 21.06
N ARG A 410 2.45 6.39 20.99
CA ARG A 410 3.19 5.33 21.71
C ARG A 410 4.65 5.32 21.32
N LEU A 411 4.95 5.35 20.02
CA LEU A 411 6.31 5.33 19.52
C LEU A 411 7.13 6.53 20.04
N PHE A 412 6.55 7.72 20.07
CA PHE A 412 7.23 8.91 20.62
C PHE A 412 7.41 8.86 22.15
N HIS A 413 6.49 8.25 22.87
CA HIS A 413 6.62 8.06 24.33
C HIS A 413 7.67 7.01 24.72
N GLU A 414 7.99 6.07 23.82
CA GLU A 414 9.04 5.07 24.03
C GLU A 414 10.46 5.61 23.81
N LEU A 415 10.59 6.82 23.25
CA LEU A 415 11.90 7.42 22.99
C LEU A 415 12.53 7.95 24.30
N PRO A 416 13.79 7.61 24.57
CA PRO A 416 14.51 8.20 25.70
C PRO A 416 14.75 9.70 25.46
N HIS A 417 14.73 10.48 26.52
CA HIS A 417 15.03 11.91 26.50
C HIS A 417 14.12 12.76 25.59
N VAL A 418 12.87 12.35 25.40
CA VAL A 418 11.89 13.09 24.61
C VAL A 418 10.57 13.20 25.37
N SER A 419 9.98 14.38 25.40
CA SER A 419 8.62 14.61 25.89
C SER A 419 7.72 15.07 24.75
N VAL A 420 6.53 14.49 24.66
CA VAL A 420 5.50 14.89 23.69
C VAL A 420 4.76 16.11 24.25
N LEU A 421 4.88 17.26 23.58
CA LEU A 421 4.15 18.44 23.97
C LEU A 421 2.71 18.37 23.42
N ARG A 422 1.71 18.75 24.23
CA ARG A 422 0.34 18.90 23.74
C ARG A 422 0.30 20.05 22.75
N SER A 423 0.10 19.76 21.46
CA SER A 423 0.08 20.74 20.36
C SER A 423 -1.24 21.52 20.30
N SER A 424 -1.58 22.27 21.37
CA SER A 424 -2.69 23.23 21.31
C SER A 424 -2.36 24.46 20.46
N PHE A 425 -1.09 24.69 20.14
CA PHE A 425 -0.60 25.88 19.43
C PHE A 425 -0.74 25.83 17.90
N PHE A 426 -0.72 24.63 17.31
CA PHE A 426 -0.94 24.46 15.87
C PHE A 426 -2.37 24.00 15.60
N LYS A 427 -3.37 24.66 16.15
CA LYS A 427 -4.73 24.61 15.63
C LYS A 427 -4.81 25.43 14.33
N LEU A 428 -4.09 24.97 13.32
CA LEU A 428 -4.53 25.20 11.96
C LEU A 428 -5.93 24.60 11.82
N PRO A 429 -6.81 25.11 10.95
CA PRO A 429 -8.05 24.44 10.61
C PRO A 429 -7.68 23.15 9.88
N SER A 430 -7.13 22.20 10.60
CA SER A 430 -6.57 20.96 10.13
C SER A 430 -7.44 19.83 10.62
N PHE A 431 -8.63 19.72 10.06
CA PHE A 431 -9.32 18.44 9.98
C PHE A 431 -8.52 17.39 9.19
N ILE A 432 -7.30 17.72 8.77
CA ILE A 432 -6.57 17.06 7.69
C ILE A 432 -5.17 16.59 8.10
N GLU A 433 -4.54 17.19 9.12
CA GLU A 433 -3.11 16.97 9.40
C GLU A 433 -2.84 16.61 10.84
N THR A 434 -2.04 15.56 11.09
CA THR A 434 -1.60 15.20 12.43
C THR A 434 -0.20 15.72 12.67
N ILE A 435 -0.10 16.69 13.59
CA ILE A 435 1.16 17.30 13.99
C ILE A 435 1.55 16.82 15.39
N PHE A 436 2.81 16.43 15.55
CA PHE A 436 3.43 16.07 16.82
C PHE A 436 4.60 17.01 17.07
N LEU A 437 4.54 17.72 18.19
CA LEU A 437 5.66 18.52 18.68
C LEU A 437 6.32 17.80 19.86
N LEU A 438 7.60 17.54 19.72
CA LEU A 438 8.42 16.87 20.71
C LEU A 438 9.43 17.88 21.26
N LYS A 439 9.74 17.75 22.56
CA LYS A 439 10.82 18.50 23.22
C LYS A 439 11.87 17.50 23.67
N LYS A 440 13.12 17.74 23.30
CA LYS A 440 14.26 17.00 23.83
C LYS A 440 14.49 17.41 25.29
N THR A 441 14.53 16.44 26.17
CA THR A 441 14.86 16.61 27.59
C THR A 441 16.33 16.24 27.76
N SER A 442 17.02 16.95 28.58
CA SER A 442 18.44 16.72 28.95
C SER A 442 18.63 15.32 29.54
#